data_93d918c643bbc409103619b588797bce
#
_entry.id   93d918c643bbc409103619b588797bce
#
_cell.length_a   1.000
_cell.length_b   1.000
_cell.length_c   1.000
_cell.angle_alpha   90.00
_cell.angle_beta   90.00
_cell.angle_gamma   90.00
#
_symmetry.space_group_name_H-M   'P 1'
#
loop_
_entity.id
_entity.type
_entity.pdbx_description
1 polymer ?
#
loop_
_entity_poly.entity_id
_entity_poly.type
_entity_poly.pdbx_seq_one_letter_code
_entity_poly.pdbx_strand_id
1 'polypeptide(L)'
;MEPWPRLAEEIVYRGDRTIARRHYRQPDGAETTFDVTLHGSVVSVLALDEGGKVVLARQFRPGPERVLFDLPSGYVEDDEDVASAAARELAEETGYVGTMREVGRTTPNAYSTEVRHIFVATDCRRRQEPDTEDDEDIEIVLVTVDRLRELLRGDELTVVDGAYLALDVLGLL
;
A
#
# COMPACT_ATOMS: atom_id res chain seq x y z
N MET A 1 0.58 -13.85 24.91
CA MET A 1 1.38 -14.80 24.10
C MET A 1 2.67 -14.10 23.76
N GLU A 2 3.82 -14.75 23.98
CA GLU A 2 5.12 -14.19 23.64
C GLU A 2 5.48 -14.49 22.19
N PRO A 3 6.23 -13.62 21.49
CA PRO A 3 6.78 -13.92 20.18
C PRO A 3 7.67 -15.16 20.22
N TRP A 4 7.59 -15.97 19.18
CA TRP A 4 8.45 -17.16 19.10
C TRP A 4 9.90 -16.76 18.80
N PRO A 5 10.89 -17.35 19.50
CA PRO A 5 12.30 -17.10 19.20
C PRO A 5 12.64 -17.51 17.77
N ARG A 6 13.19 -16.57 16.99
CA ARG A 6 13.76 -16.88 15.67
C ARG A 6 15.14 -17.49 15.85
N LEU A 7 15.33 -18.70 15.36
CA LEU A 7 16.56 -19.50 15.47
C LEU A 7 17.52 -19.19 14.34
N ALA A 8 16.99 -19.04 13.11
CA ALA A 8 17.79 -18.76 11.92
C ALA A 8 16.95 -18.05 10.85
N GLU A 9 17.64 -17.43 9.91
CA GLU A 9 17.06 -16.85 8.70
C GLU A 9 18.04 -17.07 7.54
N GLU A 10 17.53 -17.52 6.40
CA GLU A 10 18.28 -17.67 5.15
C GLU A 10 17.49 -17.09 3.98
N ILE A 11 18.16 -16.45 3.03
CA ILE A 11 17.53 -15.98 1.80
C ILE A 11 17.43 -17.19 0.84
N VAL A 12 16.20 -17.55 0.48
CA VAL A 12 15.90 -18.66 -0.42
C VAL A 12 15.58 -18.22 -1.85
N TYR A 13 15.24 -16.96 -2.05
CA TYR A 13 15.00 -16.37 -3.37
C TYR A 13 15.36 -14.88 -3.39
N ARG A 14 15.96 -14.43 -4.49
CA ARG A 14 16.20 -13.01 -4.83
C ARG A 14 15.82 -12.77 -6.29
N GLY A 15 14.82 -11.95 -6.50
CA GLY A 15 14.32 -11.44 -7.77
C GLY A 15 13.66 -10.08 -7.48
N ASP A 16 12.60 -9.73 -8.16
CA ASP A 16 11.80 -8.53 -7.86
C ASP A 16 11.31 -8.51 -6.40
N ARG A 17 11.17 -9.70 -5.83
CA ARG A 17 10.90 -9.88 -4.40
C ARG A 17 12.00 -10.71 -3.77
N THR A 18 12.31 -10.44 -2.49
CA THR A 18 13.22 -11.27 -1.70
C THR A 18 12.40 -12.14 -0.76
N ILE A 19 12.67 -13.45 -0.75
CA ILE A 19 12.02 -14.40 0.16
C ILE A 19 13.08 -14.97 1.10
N ALA A 20 12.82 -14.86 2.40
CA ALA A 20 13.63 -15.48 3.44
C ALA A 20 12.89 -16.65 4.07
N ARG A 21 13.62 -17.73 4.35
CA ARG A 21 13.14 -18.82 5.21
C ARG A 21 13.56 -18.53 6.64
N ARG A 22 12.56 -18.44 7.55
CA ARG A 22 12.76 -18.20 8.96
C ARG A 22 12.43 -19.43 9.78
N HIS A 23 13.35 -19.82 10.67
CA HIS A 23 13.22 -20.93 11.58
C HIS A 23 12.83 -20.42 12.96
N TYR A 24 11.83 -21.03 13.57
CA TYR A 24 11.31 -20.64 14.87
C TYR A 24 11.19 -21.83 15.82
N ARG A 25 11.28 -21.55 17.13
CA ARG A 25 10.93 -22.52 18.18
C ARG A 25 9.56 -22.17 18.75
N GLN A 26 8.65 -23.14 18.70
CA GLN A 26 7.31 -23.03 19.26
C GLN A 26 7.34 -23.13 20.79
N PRO A 27 6.26 -22.72 21.50
CA PRO A 27 6.19 -22.79 22.96
C PRO A 27 6.29 -24.22 23.55
N ASP A 28 5.94 -25.23 22.77
CA ASP A 28 6.08 -26.66 23.16
C ASP A 28 7.49 -27.22 22.88
N GLY A 29 8.38 -26.41 22.33
CA GLY A 29 9.76 -26.77 21.99
C GLY A 29 9.95 -27.30 20.57
N ALA A 30 8.87 -27.52 19.81
CA ALA A 30 8.95 -27.95 18.42
C ALA A 30 9.56 -26.84 17.54
N GLU A 31 10.23 -27.25 16.46
CA GLU A 31 10.77 -26.30 15.47
C GLU A 31 9.89 -26.30 14.22
N THR A 32 9.72 -25.10 13.65
CA THR A 32 8.95 -24.88 12.42
C THR A 32 9.59 -23.84 11.56
N THR A 33 9.24 -23.80 10.26
CA THR A 33 9.77 -22.84 9.30
C THR A 33 8.64 -22.14 8.54
N PHE A 34 8.90 -20.87 8.18
CA PHE A 34 8.02 -20.10 7.31
C PHE A 34 8.85 -19.38 6.25
N ASP A 35 8.36 -19.38 5.02
CA ASP A 35 8.86 -18.49 3.99
C ASP A 35 8.19 -17.13 4.12
N VAL A 36 8.99 -16.07 4.23
CA VAL A 36 8.55 -14.70 4.50
C VAL A 36 9.07 -13.80 3.39
N THR A 37 8.18 -13.02 2.80
CA THR A 37 8.57 -11.98 1.84
C THR A 37 9.15 -10.79 2.60
N LEU A 38 10.39 -10.41 2.26
CA LEU A 38 11.06 -9.25 2.83
C LEU A 38 10.69 -8.00 2.03
N HIS A 39 10.01 -7.08 2.67
CA HIS A 39 9.65 -5.78 2.14
C HIS A 39 10.04 -4.67 3.10
N GLY A 40 10.31 -3.49 2.54
CA GLY A 40 10.43 -2.24 3.29
C GLY A 40 9.07 -1.65 3.68
N SER A 41 9.10 -0.40 4.12
CA SER A 41 7.89 0.39 4.32
C SER A 41 7.27 0.79 2.97
N VAL A 42 5.95 0.80 2.93
CA VAL A 42 5.15 1.24 1.78
C VAL A 42 4.20 2.33 2.24
N VAL A 43 3.95 3.32 1.42
CA VAL A 43 2.91 4.33 1.63
C VAL A 43 1.71 4.05 0.73
N SER A 44 0.50 4.35 1.20
CA SER A 44 -0.71 4.37 0.37
C SER A 44 -1.56 5.58 0.74
N VAL A 45 -2.08 6.27 -0.26
CA VAL A 45 -2.72 7.58 -0.08
C VAL A 45 -4.16 7.56 -0.57
N LEU A 46 -5.13 7.77 0.33
CA LEU A 46 -6.48 8.11 -0.07
C LEU A 46 -6.55 9.63 -0.30
N ALA A 47 -6.55 10.02 -1.58
CA ALA A 47 -6.54 11.42 -1.98
C ALA A 47 -7.94 11.88 -2.40
N LEU A 48 -8.39 13.02 -1.83
CA LEU A 48 -9.64 13.69 -2.18
C LEU A 48 -9.35 14.99 -2.92
N ASP A 49 -9.90 15.13 -4.12
CA ASP A 49 -9.84 16.37 -4.89
C ASP A 49 -10.71 17.48 -4.24
N GLU A 50 -10.64 18.69 -4.77
CA GLU A 50 -11.44 19.83 -4.30
C GLU A 50 -12.96 19.59 -4.46
N GLY A 51 -13.38 18.68 -5.32
CA GLY A 51 -14.77 18.29 -5.53
C GLY A 51 -15.21 17.13 -4.62
N GLY A 52 -14.32 16.62 -3.76
CA GLY A 52 -14.59 15.47 -2.88
C GLY A 52 -14.58 14.13 -3.60
N LYS A 53 -14.02 14.04 -4.81
CA LYS A 53 -13.79 12.77 -5.49
C LYS A 53 -12.48 12.15 -5.05
N VAL A 54 -12.47 10.83 -4.99
CA VAL A 54 -11.28 10.04 -4.68
C VAL A 54 -10.46 9.84 -5.94
N VAL A 55 -9.15 10.10 -5.83
CA VAL A 55 -8.16 9.83 -6.90
C VAL A 55 -7.68 8.39 -6.75
N LEU A 56 -7.92 7.57 -7.77
CA LEU A 56 -7.46 6.18 -7.81
C LEU A 56 -6.53 5.98 -9.02
N ALA A 57 -5.58 5.09 -8.86
CA ALA A 57 -4.84 4.47 -9.95
C ALA A 57 -5.60 3.23 -10.44
N ARG A 58 -5.57 2.95 -11.74
CA ARG A 58 -6.11 1.74 -12.31
C ARG A 58 -5.04 1.12 -13.21
N GLN A 59 -4.60 -0.09 -12.89
CA GLN A 59 -3.45 -0.71 -13.55
C GLN A 59 -3.55 -2.24 -13.58
N PHE A 60 -2.78 -2.88 -14.45
CA PHE A 60 -2.66 -4.32 -14.47
C PHE A 60 -1.88 -4.83 -13.25
N ARG A 61 -2.44 -5.83 -12.56
CA ARG A 61 -1.80 -6.49 -11.42
C ARG A 61 -1.49 -7.95 -11.77
N PRO A 62 -0.20 -8.32 -11.88
CA PRO A 62 0.21 -9.62 -12.39
C PRO A 62 -0.20 -10.81 -11.51
N GLY A 63 -0.34 -10.61 -10.19
CA GLY A 63 -0.77 -11.68 -9.29
C GLY A 63 -2.16 -12.20 -9.61
N PRO A 64 -3.21 -11.37 -9.64
CA PRO A 64 -4.55 -11.76 -10.05
C PRO A 64 -4.77 -11.76 -11.58
N GLU A 65 -3.79 -11.35 -12.38
CA GLU A 65 -3.85 -11.24 -13.85
C GLU A 65 -5.04 -10.37 -14.33
N ARG A 66 -5.31 -9.27 -13.61
CA ARG A 66 -6.44 -8.37 -13.88
C ARG A 66 -6.04 -6.92 -13.76
N VAL A 67 -6.80 -6.05 -14.43
CA VAL A 67 -6.77 -4.61 -14.20
C VAL A 67 -7.61 -4.29 -12.97
N LEU A 68 -6.98 -3.70 -11.95
CA LEU A 68 -7.61 -3.38 -10.66
C LEU A 68 -7.43 -1.89 -10.34
N PHE A 69 -8.29 -1.40 -9.46
CA PHE A 69 -8.11 -0.11 -8.82
C PHE A 69 -7.13 -0.21 -7.65
N ASP A 70 -6.42 0.88 -7.42
CA ASP A 70 -5.49 1.01 -6.32
C ASP A 70 -5.53 2.41 -5.73
N LEU A 71 -5.15 2.54 -4.45
CA LEU A 71 -4.73 3.83 -3.93
C LEU A 71 -3.32 4.13 -4.46
N PRO A 72 -2.98 5.38 -4.82
CA PRO A 72 -1.60 5.78 -5.08
C PRO A 72 -0.68 5.27 -3.98
N SER A 73 0.36 4.51 -4.34
CA SER A 73 1.15 3.74 -3.38
C SER A 73 2.53 3.39 -3.92
N GLY A 74 3.55 3.50 -3.08
CA GLY A 74 4.88 3.05 -3.44
C GLY A 74 5.79 2.86 -2.24
N TYR A 75 7.05 2.54 -2.51
CA TYR A 75 8.05 2.29 -1.48
C TYR A 75 8.57 3.60 -0.88
N VAL A 76 8.85 3.54 0.43
CA VAL A 76 9.67 4.55 1.09
C VAL A 76 11.12 4.27 0.73
N GLU A 77 11.80 5.24 0.11
CA GLU A 77 13.21 5.11 -0.26
C GLU A 77 14.13 5.16 0.96
N ASP A 78 15.38 4.74 0.78
CA ASP A 78 16.40 4.84 1.81
C ASP A 78 16.61 6.33 2.20
N ASP A 79 16.61 6.62 3.49
CA ASP A 79 16.74 7.97 4.06
C ASP A 79 15.57 8.95 3.78
N GLU A 80 14.46 8.47 3.19
CA GLU A 80 13.24 9.26 2.98
C GLU A 80 12.29 9.15 4.19
N ASP A 81 11.67 10.27 4.58
CA ASP A 81 10.59 10.20 5.56
C ASP A 81 9.26 9.78 4.91
N VAL A 82 8.42 9.06 5.66
CA VAL A 82 7.19 8.45 5.12
C VAL A 82 6.18 9.48 4.60
N ALA A 83 6.17 10.72 5.10
CA ALA A 83 5.25 11.74 4.60
C ALA A 83 5.74 12.32 3.27
N SER A 84 7.05 12.46 3.10
CA SER A 84 7.67 12.83 1.83
C SER A 84 7.44 11.76 0.77
N ALA A 85 7.63 10.47 1.11
CA ALA A 85 7.30 9.36 0.22
C ALA A 85 5.85 9.39 -0.23
N ALA A 86 4.90 9.58 0.70
CA ALA A 86 3.48 9.65 0.37
C ALA A 86 3.15 10.82 -0.58
N ALA A 87 3.79 11.97 -0.39
CA ALA A 87 3.59 13.13 -1.27
C ALA A 87 4.21 12.91 -2.65
N ARG A 88 5.40 12.30 -2.72
CA ARG A 88 6.10 11.96 -3.95
C ARG A 88 5.27 10.97 -4.77
N GLU A 89 4.89 9.82 -4.19
CA GLU A 89 4.12 8.79 -4.87
C GLU A 89 2.77 9.31 -5.41
N LEU A 90 2.04 10.11 -4.60
CA LEU A 90 0.81 10.74 -5.09
C LEU A 90 1.08 11.62 -6.32
N ALA A 91 2.16 12.40 -6.30
CA ALA A 91 2.48 13.30 -7.39
C ALA A 91 2.98 12.56 -8.65
N GLU A 92 3.83 11.54 -8.48
CA GLU A 92 4.41 10.75 -9.58
C GLU A 92 3.33 9.91 -10.27
N GLU A 93 2.58 9.10 -9.52
CA GLU A 93 1.56 8.24 -10.12
C GLU A 93 0.35 9.00 -10.68
N THR A 94 -0.02 10.15 -10.08
CA THR A 94 -1.31 10.78 -10.40
C THR A 94 -1.22 12.23 -10.89
N GLY A 95 -0.12 12.90 -10.65
CA GLY A 95 0.04 14.34 -10.88
C GLY A 95 -0.66 15.21 -9.84
N TYR A 96 -1.30 14.62 -8.79
CA TYR A 96 -1.98 15.37 -7.74
C TYR A 96 -1.07 15.69 -6.58
N VAL A 97 -1.30 16.85 -5.96
CA VAL A 97 -0.68 17.27 -4.70
C VAL A 97 -1.77 17.78 -3.75
N GLY A 98 -1.58 17.58 -2.46
CA GLY A 98 -2.57 17.96 -1.44
C GLY A 98 -1.97 18.04 -0.04
N THR A 99 -2.82 18.29 0.96
CA THR A 99 -2.41 18.31 2.37
C THR A 99 -2.42 16.89 2.92
N MET A 100 -1.24 16.38 3.29
CA MET A 100 -1.02 15.02 3.77
C MET A 100 -1.23 14.87 5.28
N ARG A 101 -1.83 13.74 5.70
CA ARG A 101 -1.92 13.33 7.09
C ARG A 101 -1.84 11.81 7.20
N GLU A 102 -0.86 11.28 7.94
CA GLU A 102 -0.83 9.86 8.30
C GLU A 102 -2.01 9.53 9.21
N VAL A 103 -2.75 8.48 8.89
CA VAL A 103 -3.94 8.07 9.65
C VAL A 103 -3.78 6.72 10.33
N GLY A 104 -2.74 5.97 9.98
CA GLY A 104 -2.42 4.70 10.62
C GLY A 104 -1.51 3.83 9.80
N ARG A 105 -1.37 2.58 10.26
CA ARG A 105 -0.53 1.57 9.60
C ARG A 105 -1.27 0.25 9.53
N THR A 106 -1.02 -0.50 8.48
CA THR A 106 -1.55 -1.86 8.33
C THR A 106 -0.42 -2.84 8.08
N THR A 107 -0.70 -4.12 8.38
CA THR A 107 0.14 -5.25 8.02
C THR A 107 -0.62 -6.05 6.99
N PRO A 108 -0.30 -5.90 5.69
CA PRO A 108 -1.14 -6.45 4.61
C PRO A 108 -1.24 -7.97 4.64
N ASN A 109 -0.19 -8.64 5.15
CA ASN A 109 -0.18 -10.07 5.20
C ASN A 109 0.78 -10.60 6.28
N ALA A 110 0.40 -11.73 6.92
CA ALA A 110 1.16 -12.31 8.04
C ALA A 110 2.51 -12.92 7.63
N TYR A 111 2.78 -13.10 6.34
CA TYR A 111 4.01 -13.69 5.80
C TYR A 111 4.86 -12.66 5.05
N SER A 112 4.69 -11.38 5.37
CA SER A 112 5.50 -10.28 4.85
C SER A 112 6.06 -9.43 5.99
N THR A 113 7.21 -8.79 5.76
CA THR A 113 7.75 -7.76 6.67
C THR A 113 7.23 -6.37 6.34
N GLU A 114 6.37 -6.24 5.32
CA GLU A 114 5.80 -4.98 4.89
C GLU A 114 5.06 -4.27 6.02
N VAL A 115 5.36 -3.01 6.20
CA VAL A 115 4.55 -2.07 6.98
C VAL A 115 3.99 -1.05 6.01
N ARG A 116 2.66 -0.98 5.91
CA ARG A 116 1.99 -0.01 5.06
C ARG A 116 1.51 1.17 5.87
N HIS A 117 2.03 2.35 5.57
CA HIS A 117 1.63 3.62 6.14
C HIS A 117 0.47 4.19 5.33
N ILE A 118 -0.65 4.47 5.98
CA ILE A 118 -1.86 4.97 5.33
C ILE A 118 -1.97 6.47 5.54
N PHE A 119 -2.07 7.18 4.44
CA PHE A 119 -2.26 8.62 4.41
C PHE A 119 -3.61 9.00 3.85
N VAL A 120 -4.11 10.13 4.31
CA VAL A 120 -5.19 10.89 3.67
C VAL A 120 -4.58 12.16 3.11
N ALA A 121 -4.89 12.47 1.85
CA ALA A 121 -4.59 13.76 1.23
C ALA A 121 -5.90 14.50 0.95
N THR A 122 -5.99 15.76 1.40
CA THR A 122 -7.15 16.63 1.16
C THR A 122 -6.79 17.83 0.32
N ASP A 123 -7.81 18.49 -0.24
CA ASP A 123 -7.64 19.65 -1.13
C ASP A 123 -6.70 19.38 -2.31
N CYS A 124 -6.77 18.14 -2.82
CA CYS A 124 -5.87 17.70 -3.86
C CYS A 124 -6.17 18.38 -5.19
N ARG A 125 -5.12 18.83 -5.86
CA ARG A 125 -5.16 19.48 -7.18
C ARG A 125 -4.15 18.84 -8.10
N ARG A 126 -4.54 18.61 -9.35
CA ARG A 126 -3.59 18.19 -10.38
C ARG A 126 -2.66 19.36 -10.72
N ARG A 127 -1.36 19.13 -10.59
CA ARG A 127 -0.31 20.14 -10.82
C ARG A 127 0.63 19.78 -11.95
N GLN A 128 0.72 18.51 -12.30
CA GLN A 128 1.60 18.00 -13.34
C GLN A 128 0.98 16.81 -14.04
N GLU A 129 1.55 16.39 -15.16
CA GLU A 129 1.29 15.09 -15.72
C GLU A 129 1.93 14.01 -14.83
N PRO A 130 1.36 12.80 -14.72
CA PRO A 130 2.01 11.69 -14.07
C PRO A 130 3.41 11.44 -14.64
N ASP A 131 4.35 11.10 -13.77
CA ASP A 131 5.73 10.74 -14.11
C ASP A 131 5.99 9.32 -13.62
N THR A 132 5.35 8.36 -14.28
CA THR A 132 5.43 6.94 -13.94
C THR A 132 6.64 6.28 -14.62
N GLU A 133 7.11 5.17 -14.05
CA GLU A 133 8.19 4.38 -14.65
C GLU A 133 7.75 3.76 -15.99
N ASP A 134 8.71 3.43 -16.86
CA ASP A 134 8.46 2.95 -18.24
C ASP A 134 7.61 1.67 -18.33
N ASP A 135 7.54 0.88 -17.23
CA ASP A 135 6.75 -0.37 -17.12
C ASP A 135 5.43 -0.19 -16.37
N GLU A 136 5.08 1.04 -15.97
CA GLU A 136 3.84 1.39 -15.29
C GLU A 136 2.82 2.00 -16.26
N ASP A 137 1.81 1.21 -16.65
CA ASP A 137 0.64 1.68 -17.42
C ASP A 137 -0.51 1.99 -16.43
N ILE A 138 -0.52 3.23 -15.93
CA ILE A 138 -1.47 3.70 -14.91
C ILE A 138 -2.50 4.63 -15.52
N GLU A 139 -3.78 4.26 -15.41
CA GLU A 139 -4.93 5.12 -15.72
C GLU A 139 -5.42 5.81 -14.43
N ILE A 140 -5.47 7.15 -14.42
CA ILE A 140 -5.99 7.91 -13.28
C ILE A 140 -7.51 8.03 -13.38
N VAL A 141 -8.20 7.59 -12.34
CA VAL A 141 -9.66 7.56 -12.29
C VAL A 141 -10.18 8.34 -11.07
N LEU A 142 -11.10 9.28 -11.31
CA LEU A 142 -11.79 10.01 -10.25
C LEU A 142 -13.14 9.36 -9.97
N VAL A 143 -13.31 8.84 -8.76
CA VAL A 143 -14.55 8.20 -8.34
C VAL A 143 -15.22 8.97 -7.18
N THR A 144 -16.52 8.79 -7.01
CA THR A 144 -17.22 9.26 -5.81
C THR A 144 -16.87 8.38 -4.62
N VAL A 145 -17.04 8.89 -3.40
CA VAL A 145 -16.89 8.09 -2.17
C VAL A 145 -17.83 6.88 -2.19
N ASP A 146 -19.05 7.04 -2.71
CA ASP A 146 -19.99 5.91 -2.83
C ASP A 146 -19.48 4.83 -3.76
N ARG A 147 -18.86 5.21 -4.90
CA ARG A 147 -18.22 4.23 -5.79
C ARG A 147 -17.04 3.54 -5.12
N LEU A 148 -16.21 4.26 -4.35
CA LEU A 148 -15.16 3.63 -3.56
C LEU A 148 -15.73 2.63 -2.56
N ARG A 149 -16.82 2.96 -1.87
CA ARG A 149 -17.51 2.02 -0.96
C ARG A 149 -18.02 0.75 -1.67
N GLU A 150 -18.45 0.87 -2.93
CA GLU A 150 -18.80 -0.30 -3.75
C GLU A 150 -17.57 -1.15 -4.06
N LEU A 151 -16.45 -0.52 -4.50
CA LEU A 151 -15.18 -1.20 -4.77
C LEU A 151 -14.65 -1.94 -3.55
N LEU A 152 -14.80 -1.36 -2.35
CA LEU A 152 -14.39 -1.99 -1.08
C LEU A 152 -15.16 -3.29 -0.76
N ARG A 153 -16.36 -3.45 -1.29
CA ARG A 153 -17.20 -4.67 -1.10
C ARG A 153 -16.97 -5.71 -2.19
N GLY A 154 -16.26 -5.33 -3.24
CA GLY A 154 -15.90 -6.19 -4.37
C GLY A 154 -14.48 -6.74 -4.27
N ASP A 155 -13.99 -7.18 -5.40
CA ASP A 155 -12.63 -7.70 -5.59
C ASP A 155 -11.85 -6.90 -6.65
N GLU A 156 -12.24 -5.64 -6.84
CA GLU A 156 -11.67 -4.74 -7.86
C GLU A 156 -10.64 -3.75 -7.27
N LEU A 157 -10.47 -3.69 -5.94
CA LEU A 157 -9.53 -2.79 -5.26
C LEU A 157 -8.48 -3.60 -4.50
N THR A 158 -7.21 -3.20 -4.58
CA THR A 158 -6.10 -3.96 -3.95
C THR A 158 -5.83 -3.54 -2.50
N VAL A 159 -5.81 -2.25 -2.17
CA VAL A 159 -5.49 -1.72 -0.81
C VAL A 159 -6.78 -1.50 -0.01
N VAL A 160 -7.55 -2.58 0.20
CA VAL A 160 -8.86 -2.52 0.85
C VAL A 160 -8.75 -2.09 2.31
N ASP A 161 -7.81 -2.64 3.06
CA ASP A 161 -7.56 -2.33 4.47
C ASP A 161 -7.20 -0.85 4.69
N GLY A 162 -6.31 -0.32 3.87
CA GLY A 162 -5.92 1.08 3.89
C GLY A 162 -7.06 2.03 3.55
N ALA A 163 -7.86 1.69 2.53
CA ALA A 163 -9.00 2.51 2.14
C ALA A 163 -10.10 2.53 3.21
N TYR A 164 -10.37 1.39 3.86
CA TYR A 164 -11.30 1.34 5.00
C TYR A 164 -10.81 2.22 6.16
N LEU A 165 -9.55 2.12 6.56
CA LEU A 165 -8.97 2.92 7.62
C LEU A 165 -9.05 4.43 7.31
N ALA A 166 -8.72 4.81 6.08
CA ALA A 166 -8.76 6.20 5.66
C ALA A 166 -10.20 6.76 5.66
N LEU A 167 -11.18 6.01 5.16
CA LEU A 167 -12.59 6.42 5.17
C LEU A 167 -13.16 6.52 6.58
N ASP A 168 -12.80 5.60 7.48
CA ASP A 168 -13.20 5.64 8.89
C ASP A 168 -12.73 6.93 9.56
N VAL A 169 -11.45 7.25 9.43
CA VAL A 169 -10.86 8.48 10.01
C VAL A 169 -11.46 9.77 9.42
N LEU A 170 -11.92 9.73 8.17
CA LEU A 170 -12.62 10.84 7.53
C LEU A 170 -14.10 10.93 7.90
N GLY A 171 -14.68 9.92 8.59
CA GLY A 171 -16.12 9.83 8.85
C GLY A 171 -16.93 9.58 7.57
N LEU A 172 -16.32 8.91 6.59
CA LEU A 172 -16.89 8.63 5.26
C LEU A 172 -17.19 7.14 5.02
N LEU A 173 -17.19 6.29 6.05
CA LEU A 173 -17.64 4.90 5.96
C LEU A 173 -19.14 4.76 5.83
#